data_38ba014c975389dbba67a330a9741fe3
#
_entry.id   38ba014c975389dbba67a330a9741fe3
#
_cell.length_a   1.000
_cell.length_b   1.000
_cell.length_c   1.000
_cell.angle_alpha   90.00
_cell.angle_beta   90.00
_cell.angle_gamma   90.00
#
_symmetry.space_group_name_H-M   'P 1'
#
loop_
_entity.id
_entity.type
_entity.pdbx_description
1 polymer ?
#
loop_
_entity_poly.entity_id
_entity_poly.type
_entity_poly.pdbx_seq_one_letter_code
_entity_poly.pdbx_strand_id
1 'polypeptide(L)'
;MPDTAAPAVQSIGDLPPQSSAAPASEAQARARFFNSGNAFNIKLPPVPDMAFTDEPSKAFASQTPTGLIACDVSDQMQCPFPATSPFVLAYYGKVKAGETLATDFTTTGVVGYVIQGSGSLSCGAERLDWAQGDLFVLPGGYEHSYTAGSEDAVLWLVTTDPPRAGADLRSPAPGEAPRGESHFLALTLNL
;
A
#
# COMPACT_ATOMS: atom_id res chain seq x y z
N MET A 1 0.06 -30.70 -29.28
CA MET A 1 1.30 -30.27 -28.63
C MET A 1 0.88 -29.39 -27.47
N PRO A 2 1.09 -29.73 -26.21
CA PRO A 2 0.81 -28.80 -25.12
C PRO A 2 1.79 -27.62 -25.23
N ASP A 3 1.22 -26.44 -25.32
CA ASP A 3 1.93 -25.17 -25.26
C ASP A 3 2.49 -25.02 -23.83
N THR A 4 3.76 -25.32 -23.66
CA THR A 4 4.44 -25.15 -22.37
C THR A 4 4.74 -23.66 -22.24
N ALA A 5 3.79 -22.92 -21.67
CA ALA A 5 4.03 -21.52 -21.32
C ALA A 5 5.30 -21.44 -20.47
N ALA A 6 6.26 -20.64 -20.91
CA ALA A 6 7.47 -20.37 -20.12
C ALA A 6 7.05 -19.86 -18.73
N PRO A 7 7.74 -20.27 -17.64
CA PRO A 7 7.40 -19.81 -16.30
C PRO A 7 7.42 -18.29 -16.24
N ALA A 8 6.41 -17.70 -15.62
CA ALA A 8 6.32 -16.25 -15.45
C ALA A 8 7.55 -15.77 -14.67
N VAL A 9 8.30 -14.84 -15.24
CA VAL A 9 9.43 -14.19 -14.57
C VAL A 9 8.88 -13.30 -13.47
N GLN A 10 9.10 -13.65 -12.22
CA GLN A 10 8.59 -12.92 -11.05
C GLN A 10 9.59 -11.91 -10.49
N SER A 11 10.87 -12.04 -10.82
CA SER A 11 11.91 -11.11 -10.36
C SER A 11 13.00 -10.94 -11.41
N ILE A 12 13.79 -9.87 -11.27
CA ILE A 12 15.02 -9.69 -12.09
C ILE A 12 15.99 -10.87 -11.89
N GLY A 13 15.98 -11.50 -10.72
CA GLY A 13 16.80 -12.68 -10.43
C GLY A 13 16.46 -13.90 -11.28
N ASP A 14 15.25 -14.02 -11.79
CA ASP A 14 14.76 -15.14 -12.61
C ASP A 14 15.11 -14.97 -14.10
N LEU A 15 15.57 -13.77 -14.50
CA LEU A 15 16.04 -13.55 -15.86
C LEU A 15 17.35 -14.27 -16.13
N PRO A 16 17.56 -14.85 -17.34
CA PRO A 16 18.83 -15.44 -17.70
C PRO A 16 19.92 -14.36 -17.69
N PRO A 17 20.91 -14.43 -16.79
CA PRO A 17 21.97 -13.44 -16.74
C PRO A 17 22.93 -13.63 -17.90
N GLN A 18 23.47 -12.53 -18.40
CA GLN A 18 24.65 -12.57 -19.22
C GLN A 18 25.88 -12.60 -18.31
N SER A 19 26.74 -13.56 -18.51
CA SER A 19 28.02 -13.69 -17.78
C SER A 19 29.18 -13.37 -18.71
N SER A 20 30.32 -12.96 -18.14
CA SER A 20 31.54 -12.76 -18.91
C SER A 20 31.98 -14.08 -19.54
N ALA A 21 32.25 -14.09 -20.84
CA ALA A 21 32.73 -15.29 -21.54
C ALA A 21 34.15 -15.70 -21.10
N ALA A 22 34.97 -14.75 -20.62
CA ALA A 22 36.32 -14.98 -20.12
C ALA A 22 36.58 -14.13 -18.87
N PRO A 23 36.11 -14.57 -17.70
CA PRO A 23 36.29 -13.78 -16.47
C PRO A 23 37.76 -13.81 -16.04
N ALA A 24 38.35 -12.63 -15.81
CA ALA A 24 39.72 -12.47 -15.34
C ALA A 24 39.83 -12.57 -13.80
N SER A 25 38.73 -12.67 -13.08
CA SER A 25 38.68 -12.80 -11.62
C SER A 25 37.41 -13.53 -11.16
N GLU A 26 37.42 -14.05 -9.93
CA GLU A 26 36.22 -14.63 -9.32
C GLU A 26 35.06 -13.67 -9.21
N ALA A 27 35.34 -12.38 -8.99
CA ALA A 27 34.32 -11.33 -8.97
C ALA A 27 33.63 -11.20 -10.33
N GLN A 28 34.42 -11.22 -11.43
CA GLN A 28 33.86 -11.19 -12.77
C GLN A 28 33.09 -12.48 -13.11
N ALA A 29 33.52 -13.63 -12.61
CA ALA A 29 32.82 -14.90 -12.80
C ALA A 29 31.45 -14.92 -12.10
N ARG A 30 31.31 -14.20 -10.97
CA ARG A 30 30.04 -14.04 -10.25
C ARG A 30 29.18 -12.90 -10.78
N ALA A 31 29.74 -11.99 -11.56
CA ALA A 31 29.02 -10.84 -12.09
C ALA A 31 27.90 -11.28 -13.03
N ARG A 32 26.72 -10.70 -12.85
CA ARG A 32 25.55 -10.92 -13.71
C ARG A 32 25.22 -9.61 -14.39
N PHE A 33 25.07 -9.63 -15.71
CA PHE A 33 24.73 -8.46 -16.51
C PHE A 33 23.32 -8.61 -17.04
N PHE A 34 22.55 -7.55 -16.88
CA PHE A 34 21.23 -7.43 -17.47
C PHE A 34 21.25 -6.26 -18.46
N ASN A 35 20.85 -6.51 -19.69
CA ASN A 35 20.68 -5.47 -20.67
C ASN A 35 19.20 -5.05 -20.79
N SER A 36 18.93 -3.95 -21.46
CA SER A 36 17.56 -3.46 -21.65
C SER A 36 16.66 -4.47 -22.35
N GLY A 37 17.21 -5.31 -23.25
CA GLY A 37 16.45 -6.30 -24.00
C GLY A 37 15.91 -7.43 -23.11
N ASN A 38 16.62 -7.84 -22.06
CA ASN A 38 16.13 -8.84 -21.11
C ASN A 38 15.47 -8.22 -19.87
N ALA A 39 15.97 -7.08 -19.37
CA ALA A 39 15.40 -6.42 -18.19
C ALA A 39 14.01 -5.84 -18.44
N PHE A 40 13.75 -5.29 -19.63
CA PHE A 40 12.44 -4.71 -19.99
C PHE A 40 11.49 -5.70 -20.69
N ASN A 41 11.89 -6.93 -20.87
CA ASN A 41 11.03 -7.95 -21.50
C ASN A 41 10.17 -8.72 -20.47
N ILE A 42 10.18 -8.27 -19.21
CA ILE A 42 9.30 -8.77 -18.15
C ILE A 42 7.88 -8.31 -18.47
N LYS A 43 7.04 -9.26 -18.85
CA LYS A 43 5.61 -9.02 -18.96
C LYS A 43 4.99 -9.24 -17.60
N LEU A 44 4.77 -8.16 -16.86
CA LEU A 44 3.96 -8.23 -15.65
C LEU A 44 2.52 -8.58 -16.01
N PRO A 45 1.81 -9.36 -15.19
CA PRO A 45 0.40 -9.56 -15.37
C PRO A 45 -0.33 -8.22 -15.45
N PRO A 46 -1.35 -8.07 -16.31
CA PRO A 46 -2.13 -6.83 -16.38
C PRO A 46 -2.86 -6.62 -15.05
N VAL A 47 -3.01 -5.35 -14.67
CA VAL A 47 -3.91 -4.99 -13.57
C VAL A 47 -5.34 -5.30 -14.03
N PRO A 48 -6.12 -6.09 -13.26
CA PRO A 48 -7.47 -6.45 -13.65
C PRO A 48 -8.36 -5.21 -13.73
N ASP A 49 -9.22 -5.16 -14.74
CA ASP A 49 -10.33 -4.21 -14.80
C ASP A 49 -11.45 -4.76 -13.89
N MET A 50 -11.52 -4.27 -12.64
CA MET A 50 -12.43 -4.77 -11.63
C MET A 50 -13.14 -3.61 -10.93
N ALA A 51 -14.45 -3.76 -10.76
CA ALA A 51 -15.24 -2.91 -9.88
C ALA A 51 -15.42 -3.59 -8.52
N PHE A 52 -14.92 -2.97 -7.47
CA PHE A 52 -15.13 -3.41 -6.09
C PHE A 52 -16.54 -3.04 -5.64
N THR A 53 -17.44 -4.01 -5.54
CA THR A 53 -18.86 -3.80 -5.15
C THR A 53 -19.18 -4.40 -3.79
N ASP A 54 -18.50 -5.46 -3.40
CA ASP A 54 -18.69 -6.15 -2.13
C ASP A 54 -18.03 -5.42 -0.97
N GLU A 55 -16.86 -4.84 -1.19
CA GLU A 55 -16.08 -4.12 -0.19
C GLU A 55 -16.84 -2.89 0.35
N PRO A 56 -17.37 -1.98 -0.50
CA PRO A 56 -18.22 -0.90 0.00
C PRO A 56 -19.48 -1.43 0.67
N SER A 57 -20.13 -2.46 0.13
CA SER A 57 -21.32 -3.06 0.74
C SER A 57 -21.05 -3.55 2.16
N LYS A 58 -19.90 -4.18 2.40
CA LYS A 58 -19.43 -4.57 3.74
C LYS A 58 -19.13 -3.34 4.61
N ALA A 59 -18.43 -2.31 4.08
CA ALA A 59 -18.05 -1.13 4.85
C ALA A 59 -19.27 -0.35 5.37
N PHE A 60 -20.35 -0.27 4.59
CA PHE A 60 -21.57 0.41 4.98
C PHE A 60 -22.53 -0.44 5.82
N ALA A 61 -22.33 -1.76 5.89
CA ALA A 61 -23.19 -2.62 6.68
C ALA A 61 -23.03 -2.35 8.19
N SER A 62 -24.14 -2.21 8.89
CA SER A 62 -24.16 -1.89 10.33
C SER A 62 -23.54 -2.96 11.23
N GLN A 63 -23.61 -4.23 10.79
CA GLN A 63 -23.05 -5.39 11.51
C GLN A 63 -21.52 -5.53 11.32
N THR A 64 -20.92 -4.84 10.36
CA THR A 64 -19.48 -4.94 10.13
C THR A 64 -18.73 -4.29 11.30
N PRO A 65 -17.80 -5.01 11.94
CA PRO A 65 -17.00 -4.45 13.02
C PRO A 65 -16.00 -3.41 12.51
N THR A 66 -15.43 -2.66 13.43
CA THR A 66 -14.28 -1.78 13.14
C THR A 66 -13.13 -2.59 12.57
N GLY A 67 -12.59 -2.14 11.44
CA GLY A 67 -11.52 -2.82 10.73
C GLY A 67 -11.29 -2.31 9.31
N LEU A 68 -10.28 -2.89 8.66
CA LEU A 68 -9.93 -2.63 7.28
C LEU A 68 -10.54 -3.69 6.35
N ILE A 69 -11.04 -3.26 5.22
CA ILE A 69 -11.56 -4.09 4.13
C ILE A 69 -10.72 -3.78 2.91
N ALA A 70 -9.81 -4.70 2.55
CA ALA A 70 -8.89 -4.48 1.44
C ALA A 70 -9.59 -4.63 0.08
N CYS A 71 -9.25 -3.75 -0.85
CA CYS A 71 -9.58 -3.88 -2.28
C CYS A 71 -8.44 -4.63 -2.97
N ASP A 72 -8.41 -5.95 -2.77
CA ASP A 72 -7.30 -6.81 -3.15
C ASP A 72 -7.60 -7.59 -4.43
N VAL A 73 -6.71 -7.48 -5.41
CA VAL A 73 -6.69 -8.25 -6.67
C VAL A 73 -5.36 -8.97 -6.89
N SER A 74 -4.60 -9.19 -5.81
CA SER A 74 -3.27 -9.79 -5.87
C SER A 74 -3.25 -11.16 -6.55
N ASP A 75 -4.24 -12.01 -6.30
CA ASP A 75 -4.35 -13.33 -6.93
C ASP A 75 -4.40 -13.22 -8.46
N GLN A 76 -5.16 -12.28 -8.99
CA GLN A 76 -5.31 -12.06 -10.44
C GLN A 76 -4.04 -11.47 -11.05
N MET A 77 -3.32 -10.65 -10.28
CA MET A 77 -2.01 -10.10 -10.68
C MET A 77 -0.85 -11.05 -10.41
N GLN A 78 -1.10 -12.22 -9.82
CA GLN A 78 -0.05 -13.16 -9.37
C GLN A 78 0.98 -12.46 -8.46
N CYS A 79 0.51 -11.55 -7.63
CA CYS A 79 1.32 -10.78 -6.70
C CYS A 79 1.40 -11.54 -5.36
N PRO A 80 2.59 -11.69 -4.73
CA PRO A 80 2.73 -12.45 -3.48
C PRO A 80 2.28 -11.69 -2.23
N PHE A 81 1.69 -10.51 -2.38
CA PHE A 81 1.18 -9.66 -1.30
C PHE A 81 -0.12 -8.98 -1.75
N PRO A 82 -1.01 -8.60 -0.81
CA PRO A 82 -2.24 -7.89 -1.14
C PRO A 82 -1.96 -6.60 -1.90
N ALA A 83 -2.69 -6.36 -2.99
CA ALA A 83 -2.50 -5.18 -3.83
C ALA A 83 -3.77 -4.88 -4.65
N THR A 84 -4.09 -3.60 -4.79
CA THR A 84 -5.11 -3.11 -5.73
C THR A 84 -4.46 -2.86 -7.11
N SER A 85 -3.19 -2.46 -7.09
CA SER A 85 -2.30 -2.36 -8.24
C SER A 85 -0.87 -2.65 -7.76
N PRO A 86 0.13 -2.84 -8.64
CA PRO A 86 1.48 -3.28 -8.22
C PRO A 86 2.14 -2.44 -7.13
N PHE A 87 1.73 -1.19 -6.94
CA PHE A 87 2.32 -0.26 -5.96
C PHE A 87 1.30 0.41 -5.04
N VAL A 88 0.04 -0.04 -5.08
CA VAL A 88 -1.04 0.59 -4.32
C VAL A 88 -1.92 -0.48 -3.72
N LEU A 89 -2.25 -0.30 -2.44
CA LEU A 89 -3.30 -1.06 -1.79
C LEU A 89 -4.32 -0.09 -1.18
N ALA A 90 -5.55 -0.21 -1.64
CA ALA A 90 -6.67 0.58 -1.17
C ALA A 90 -7.53 -0.23 -0.19
N TYR A 91 -8.11 0.48 0.78
CA TYR A 91 -8.98 -0.10 1.81
C TYR A 91 -10.23 0.75 2.01
N TYR A 92 -11.31 0.11 2.39
CA TYR A 92 -12.34 0.74 3.17
C TYR A 92 -12.02 0.55 4.66
N GLY A 93 -11.90 1.64 5.41
CA GLY A 93 -11.79 1.63 6.86
C GLY A 93 -13.18 1.83 7.47
N LYS A 94 -13.71 0.80 8.15
CA LYS A 94 -14.93 0.93 8.95
C LYS A 94 -14.55 1.25 10.38
N VAL A 95 -15.15 2.30 10.95
CA VAL A 95 -14.97 2.64 12.37
C VAL A 95 -16.36 2.81 12.99
N LYS A 96 -16.69 1.98 13.98
CA LYS A 96 -17.95 2.05 14.70
C LYS A 96 -17.98 3.28 15.60
N ALA A 97 -19.16 3.81 15.86
CA ALA A 97 -19.38 4.95 16.74
C ALA A 97 -18.61 4.83 18.05
N GLY A 98 -17.75 5.79 18.38
CA GLY A 98 -16.92 5.83 19.57
C GLY A 98 -15.75 4.84 19.60
N GLU A 99 -15.56 4.00 18.57
CA GLU A 99 -14.43 3.08 18.48
C GLU A 99 -13.25 3.70 17.75
N THR A 100 -12.10 3.03 17.84
CA THR A 100 -10.84 3.44 17.22
C THR A 100 -10.30 2.33 16.32
N LEU A 101 -9.97 2.67 15.09
CA LEU A 101 -9.21 1.84 14.17
C LEU A 101 -7.75 2.27 14.22
N ALA A 102 -6.88 1.41 14.74
CA ALA A 102 -5.43 1.62 14.69
C ALA A 102 -4.85 0.92 13.46
N THR A 103 -3.93 1.59 12.78
CA THR A 103 -3.21 1.04 11.61
C THR A 103 -1.72 1.32 11.74
N ASP A 104 -0.91 0.33 11.36
CA ASP A 104 0.55 0.43 11.29
C ASP A 104 0.99 -0.01 9.89
N PHE A 105 0.80 0.88 8.91
CA PHE A 105 1.16 0.60 7.53
C PHE A 105 2.66 0.81 7.31
N THR A 106 3.33 -0.23 6.80
CA THR A 106 4.69 -0.08 6.26
C THR A 106 4.61 0.53 4.87
N THR A 107 4.50 1.85 4.80
CA THR A 107 4.27 2.61 3.56
C THR A 107 5.01 3.95 3.62
N THR A 108 5.24 4.58 2.47
CA THR A 108 5.80 5.94 2.41
C THR A 108 4.77 7.01 2.76
N GLY A 109 3.49 6.71 2.59
CA GLY A 109 2.39 7.62 2.92
C GLY A 109 1.03 6.97 2.77
N VAL A 110 0.05 7.56 3.43
CA VAL A 110 -1.37 7.18 3.35
C VAL A 110 -2.18 8.38 2.89
N VAL A 111 -3.00 8.18 1.87
CA VAL A 111 -4.04 9.14 1.48
C VAL A 111 -5.35 8.63 2.04
N GLY A 112 -6.07 9.49 2.75
CA GLY A 112 -7.38 9.16 3.32
C GLY A 112 -8.46 10.12 2.83
N TYR A 113 -9.65 9.57 2.56
CA TYR A 113 -10.85 10.33 2.23
C TYR A 113 -12.00 9.87 3.13
N VAL A 114 -12.72 10.82 3.71
CA VAL A 114 -13.86 10.55 4.59
C VAL A 114 -15.12 10.40 3.76
N ILE A 115 -15.59 9.18 3.57
CA ILE A 115 -16.80 8.91 2.80
C ILE A 115 -18.04 9.22 3.64
N GLN A 116 -18.02 8.86 4.95
CA GLN A 116 -19.13 9.03 5.87
C GLN A 116 -18.64 9.24 7.29
N GLY A 117 -19.38 10.05 8.08
CA GLY A 117 -19.13 10.26 9.49
C GLY A 117 -18.16 11.41 9.78
N SER A 118 -17.80 11.50 11.04
CA SER A 118 -16.82 12.47 11.57
C SER A 118 -16.06 11.87 12.72
N GLY A 119 -14.91 12.45 13.04
CA GLY A 119 -14.09 11.93 14.14
C GLY A 119 -12.76 12.65 14.25
N SER A 120 -11.77 11.94 14.78
CA SER A 120 -10.41 12.43 14.89
C SER A 120 -9.38 11.39 14.49
N LEU A 121 -8.24 11.86 14.01
CA LEU A 121 -7.07 11.11 13.65
C LEU A 121 -5.92 11.52 14.57
N SER A 122 -5.19 10.54 15.07
CA SER A 122 -3.92 10.76 15.77
C SER A 122 -2.79 10.11 14.99
N CYS A 123 -1.67 10.82 14.86
CA CYS A 123 -0.43 10.33 14.26
C CYS A 123 0.74 10.88 15.07
N GLY A 124 1.42 10.03 15.83
CA GLY A 124 2.41 10.47 16.80
C GLY A 124 1.81 11.41 17.84
N ALA A 125 2.35 12.62 17.97
CA ALA A 125 1.87 13.66 18.89
C ALA A 125 0.78 14.56 18.29
N GLU A 126 0.48 14.42 17.02
CA GLU A 126 -0.45 15.29 16.32
C GLU A 126 -1.86 14.69 16.25
N ARG A 127 -2.85 15.57 16.28
CA ARG A 127 -4.26 15.23 16.17
C ARG A 127 -4.94 16.15 15.16
N LEU A 128 -5.79 15.53 14.34
CA LEU A 128 -6.61 16.20 13.33
C LEU A 128 -8.06 15.76 13.53
N ASP A 129 -8.98 16.69 13.57
CA ASP A 129 -10.41 16.37 13.48
C ASP A 129 -10.83 16.37 12.00
N TRP A 130 -11.70 15.42 11.64
CA TRP A 130 -12.17 15.22 10.27
C TRP A 130 -13.69 15.01 10.20
N ALA A 131 -14.26 15.33 9.05
CA ALA A 131 -15.66 15.17 8.73
C ALA A 131 -15.85 14.62 7.32
N GLN A 132 -17.07 14.23 6.98
CA GLN A 132 -17.42 13.76 5.65
C GLN A 132 -16.97 14.75 4.56
N GLY A 133 -16.29 14.23 3.54
CA GLY A 133 -15.76 15.00 2.42
C GLY A 133 -14.31 15.45 2.60
N ASP A 134 -13.73 15.32 3.79
CA ASP A 134 -12.34 15.67 4.02
C ASP A 134 -11.38 14.68 3.37
N LEU A 135 -10.27 15.23 2.87
CA LEU A 135 -9.13 14.48 2.36
C LEU A 135 -7.90 14.85 3.17
N PHE A 136 -7.12 13.84 3.55
CA PHE A 136 -5.89 14.02 4.29
C PHE A 136 -4.77 13.14 3.74
N VAL A 137 -3.53 13.59 3.94
CA VAL A 137 -2.32 12.85 3.58
C VAL A 137 -1.48 12.70 4.84
N LEU A 138 -1.10 11.45 5.14
CA LEU A 138 -0.34 11.10 6.33
C LEU A 138 1.04 10.57 5.94
N PRO A 139 2.09 10.87 6.71
CA PRO A 139 3.40 10.27 6.52
C PRO A 139 3.36 8.78 6.84
N GLY A 140 4.16 7.99 6.14
CA GLY A 140 4.38 6.59 6.48
C GLY A 140 5.28 6.42 7.70
N GLY A 141 5.33 5.19 8.22
CA GLY A 141 6.22 4.82 9.33
C GLY A 141 5.73 5.25 10.71
N TYR A 142 4.47 5.65 10.84
CA TYR A 142 3.81 5.97 12.08
C TYR A 142 2.55 5.13 12.25
N GLU A 143 2.21 4.84 13.50
CA GLU A 143 0.88 4.34 13.84
C GLU A 143 -0.13 5.47 13.65
N HIS A 144 -1.22 5.17 12.95
CA HIS A 144 -2.34 6.07 12.76
C HIS A 144 -3.57 5.52 13.48
N SER A 145 -4.24 6.35 14.28
CA SER A 145 -5.43 5.96 15.03
C SER A 145 -6.60 6.83 14.61
N TYR A 146 -7.60 6.21 13.99
CA TYR A 146 -8.84 6.85 13.52
C TYR A 146 -9.95 6.57 14.51
N THR A 147 -10.45 7.60 15.19
CA THR A 147 -11.53 7.47 16.17
C THR A 147 -12.80 8.10 15.61
N ALA A 148 -13.86 7.31 15.49
CA ALA A 148 -15.17 7.81 15.07
C ALA A 148 -15.85 8.60 16.20
N GLY A 149 -16.65 9.59 15.83
CA GLY A 149 -17.49 10.36 16.76
C GLY A 149 -18.71 9.57 17.23
N SER A 150 -19.87 10.24 17.23
CA SER A 150 -21.14 9.66 17.71
C SER A 150 -21.80 8.70 16.71
N GLU A 151 -21.30 8.64 15.48
CA GLU A 151 -21.85 7.82 14.40
C GLU A 151 -20.75 6.94 13.78
N ASP A 152 -21.15 5.85 13.14
CA ASP A 152 -20.24 5.01 12.35
C ASP A 152 -19.58 5.83 11.24
N ALA A 153 -18.29 5.62 11.03
CA ALA A 153 -17.54 6.25 9.96
C ALA A 153 -17.05 5.24 8.93
N VAL A 154 -16.96 5.69 7.69
CA VAL A 154 -16.37 4.96 6.57
C VAL A 154 -15.32 5.84 5.91
N LEU A 155 -14.11 5.33 5.86
CA LEU A 155 -12.94 5.97 5.28
C LEU A 155 -12.51 5.22 4.02
N TRP A 156 -11.98 5.93 3.03
CA TRP A 156 -11.20 5.36 1.94
C TRP A 156 -9.74 5.63 2.21
N LEU A 157 -8.94 4.59 2.39
CA LEU A 157 -7.52 4.68 2.70
C LEU A 157 -6.71 4.06 1.57
N VAL A 158 -5.72 4.77 1.07
CA VAL A 158 -4.83 4.31 0.00
C VAL A 158 -3.39 4.39 0.48
N THR A 159 -2.71 3.26 0.46
CA THR A 159 -1.28 3.15 0.80
C THR A 159 -0.45 3.05 -0.47
N THR A 160 0.73 3.66 -0.47
CA THR A 160 1.61 3.74 -1.65
C THR A 160 2.61 2.60 -1.76
N ASP A 161 2.71 1.75 -0.76
CA ASP A 161 3.54 0.56 -0.80
C ASP A 161 2.73 -0.66 -0.40
N PRO A 162 2.63 -1.69 -1.25
CA PRO A 162 2.20 -2.99 -0.80
C PRO A 162 3.23 -3.49 0.23
N PRO A 163 2.81 -4.19 1.29
CA PRO A 163 3.71 -4.69 2.30
C PRO A 163 4.78 -5.58 1.64
N ARG A 164 5.99 -5.09 1.58
CA ARG A 164 7.14 -5.88 1.13
C ARG A 164 7.44 -6.90 2.21
N ALA A 165 6.90 -8.08 2.09
CA ALA A 165 7.26 -9.20 2.93
C ALA A 165 8.78 -9.42 2.83
N GLY A 166 9.53 -9.07 3.88
CA GLY A 166 10.96 -9.36 4.02
C GLY A 166 11.94 -8.23 3.75
N ALA A 167 11.51 -7.01 3.47
CA ALA A 167 12.41 -5.86 3.46
C ALA A 167 12.29 -5.11 4.79
N ASP A 168 13.36 -5.12 5.59
CA ASP A 168 13.55 -4.26 6.77
C ASP A 168 13.72 -2.77 6.38
N LEU A 169 12.84 -2.27 5.52
CA LEU A 169 12.73 -0.84 5.23
C LEU A 169 11.83 -0.22 6.29
N ARG A 170 12.28 -0.22 7.52
CA ARG A 170 11.69 0.63 8.55
C ARG A 170 12.02 2.07 8.22
N SER A 171 11.01 2.92 8.18
CA SER A 171 11.26 4.35 8.36
C SER A 171 12.10 4.53 9.63
N PRO A 172 13.09 5.44 9.64
CA PRO A 172 13.85 5.70 10.85
C PRO A 172 12.89 5.98 12.01
N ALA A 173 13.23 5.46 13.20
CA ALA A 173 12.41 5.66 14.39
C ALA A 173 12.15 7.16 14.62
N PRO A 174 10.98 7.54 15.19
CA PRO A 174 10.70 8.93 15.54
C PRO A 174 11.85 9.50 16.37
N GLY A 175 12.59 10.47 15.82
CA GLY A 175 13.78 11.06 16.43
C GLY A 175 15.10 10.77 15.69
N GLU A 176 15.17 9.79 14.79
CA GLU A 176 16.33 9.49 13.94
C GLU A 176 16.24 10.11 12.54
N ALA A 177 15.07 10.54 12.11
CA ALA A 177 14.93 11.29 10.87
C ALA A 177 15.59 12.67 11.01
N PRO A 178 16.29 13.17 9.96
CA PRO A 178 16.70 14.55 9.94
C PRO A 178 15.44 15.40 10.18
N ARG A 179 15.50 16.31 11.16
CA ARG A 179 14.36 17.16 11.57
C ARG A 179 13.90 18.06 10.43
N GLY A 180 13.16 17.51 9.50
CA GLY A 180 12.24 18.24 8.67
C GLY A 180 10.91 18.26 9.45
N GLU A 181 10.37 19.44 9.66
CA GLU A 181 9.06 19.58 10.25
C GLU A 181 8.08 18.78 9.39
N SER A 182 7.53 17.70 9.95
CA SER A 182 6.47 16.93 9.30
C SER A 182 5.19 17.75 9.41
N HIS A 183 4.87 18.46 8.35
CA HIS A 183 3.62 19.19 8.27
C HIS A 183 2.54 18.24 7.72
N PHE A 184 1.45 18.05 8.48
CA PHE A 184 0.23 17.52 7.92
C PHE A 184 -0.28 18.45 6.84
N LEU A 185 -0.51 17.95 5.66
CA LEU A 185 -1.28 18.65 4.65
C LEU A 185 -2.71 18.12 4.70
N ALA A 186 -3.55 18.69 5.58
CA ALA A 186 -4.98 18.51 5.51
C ALA A 186 -5.52 19.51 4.50
N LEU A 187 -5.95 19.06 3.35
CA LEU A 187 -6.70 19.84 2.38
C LEU A 187 -8.19 19.55 2.59
N THR A 188 -8.87 20.42 3.29
CA THR A 188 -10.34 20.42 3.31
C THR A 188 -10.81 20.98 1.97
N LEU A 189 -11.20 20.12 1.06
CA LEU A 189 -11.88 20.53 -0.18
C LEU A 189 -13.37 20.53 0.10
N ASN A 190 -13.94 21.71 0.41
CA ASN A 190 -15.37 21.91 0.33
C ASN A 190 -15.77 21.90 -1.16
N LEU A 191 -16.32 20.77 -1.63
CA LEU A 191 -16.98 20.63 -2.92
C LEU A 191 -18.46 20.88 -2.80
#